data_3a48e3328a8f689ea2f010d0684e25d4
#
_entry.id   3a48e3328a8f689ea2f010d0684e25d4
#
_cell.length_a   1.000
_cell.length_b   1.000
_cell.length_c   1.000
_cell.angle_alpha   90.00
_cell.angle_beta   90.00
_cell.angle_gamma   90.00
#
_symmetry.space_group_name_H-M   'P 1'
#
loop_
_entity.id
_entity.type
_entity.pdbx_description
1 polymer ?
#
loop_
_entity_poly.entity_id
_entity_poly.type
_entity_poly.pdbx_seq_one_letter_code
_entity_poly.pdbx_strand_id
1 'polypeptide(L)'
;MVEIGAHLQHGVIVADLAREDIRHRAMDRGEIVILKQAFDPDLLTAVRTATFAWGQVIPAGDVDDFSGNYHRRRAMISRLQQAPHIFHDYNFNALGAAPAALQGLLLRLFEPLRGLFRDLTGIETSFVAPATGAYVHPQLIQYPNGGGFFGRHWHNLHPQQLGFIVSLSKRGLDYRNGGTCFEIDGDVIDLGDRQDIGDITVWRYDHQHWVTQSDLKEKFDWDRADGRWVATYAYFDPFA
;
A
#
# COMPACT_ATOMS: atom_id res chain seq x y z
N MET A 1 -19.41 1.83 -1.27
CA MET A 1 -18.26 2.28 -0.46
C MET A 1 -18.73 2.72 0.91
N VAL A 2 -17.97 2.46 1.97
CA VAL A 2 -18.29 2.85 3.35
C VAL A 2 -17.04 3.40 4.05
N GLU A 3 -17.22 4.43 4.87
CA GLU A 3 -16.19 5.00 5.74
C GLU A 3 -16.49 4.65 7.19
N ILE A 4 -15.49 4.19 7.93
CA ILE A 4 -15.60 3.67 9.30
C ILE A 4 -14.49 4.33 10.13
N GLY A 5 -14.82 4.91 11.28
CA GLY A 5 -13.83 5.42 12.22
C GLY A 5 -12.92 4.29 12.71
N ALA A 6 -11.64 4.58 12.83
CA ALA A 6 -10.66 3.61 13.35
C ALA A 6 -9.52 4.33 14.06
N HIS A 7 -8.79 3.61 14.91
CA HIS A 7 -7.58 4.11 15.56
C HIS A 7 -6.67 2.95 15.97
N LEU A 8 -5.41 3.27 16.16
CA LEU A 8 -4.43 2.30 16.67
C LEU A 8 -4.43 2.33 18.21
N GLN A 9 -4.72 1.19 18.84
CA GLN A 9 -4.69 1.02 20.30
C GLN A 9 -3.81 -0.17 20.67
N HIS A 10 -2.75 0.07 21.44
CA HIS A 10 -1.79 -0.96 21.87
C HIS A 10 -1.28 -1.87 20.71
N GLY A 11 -1.01 -1.29 19.56
CA GLY A 11 -0.54 -2.03 18.38
C GLY A 11 -1.62 -2.78 17.60
N VAL A 12 -2.90 -2.58 17.93
CA VAL A 12 -4.04 -3.19 17.24
C VAL A 12 -4.90 -2.09 16.62
N ILE A 13 -5.30 -2.26 15.36
CA ILE A 13 -6.27 -1.38 14.71
C ILE A 13 -7.65 -1.70 15.31
N VAL A 14 -8.28 -0.72 15.95
CA VAL A 14 -9.65 -0.79 16.46
C VAL A 14 -10.55 0.04 15.54
N ALA A 15 -11.67 -0.50 15.11
CA ALA A 15 -12.63 0.16 14.24
C ALA A 15 -14.01 0.24 14.93
N ASP A 16 -14.80 1.24 14.56
CA ASP A 16 -16.17 1.44 15.05
C ASP A 16 -17.15 0.38 14.54
N LEU A 17 -16.69 -0.57 13.77
CA LEU A 17 -17.44 -1.70 13.24
C LEU A 17 -16.70 -3.02 13.54
N ALA A 18 -17.46 -4.08 13.80
CA ALA A 18 -16.88 -5.41 14.06
C ALA A 18 -16.10 -5.94 12.85
N ARG A 19 -15.06 -6.76 13.11
CA ARG A 19 -14.25 -7.37 12.06
C ARG A 19 -15.05 -8.18 11.05
N GLU A 20 -16.02 -8.92 11.54
CA GLU A 20 -16.92 -9.73 10.72
C GLU A 20 -17.75 -8.88 9.75
N ASP A 21 -18.25 -7.74 10.21
CA ASP A 21 -19.02 -6.80 9.38
C ASP A 21 -18.12 -6.12 8.34
N ILE A 22 -16.88 -5.76 8.70
CA ILE A 22 -15.90 -5.20 7.76
C ILE A 22 -15.60 -6.24 6.67
N ARG A 23 -15.34 -7.48 7.08
CA ARG A 23 -15.10 -8.60 6.16
C ARG A 23 -16.30 -8.82 5.24
N HIS A 24 -17.51 -8.91 5.80
CA HIS A 24 -18.75 -9.10 5.03
C HIS A 24 -18.92 -8.00 3.97
N ARG A 25 -18.70 -6.74 4.34
CA ARG A 25 -18.78 -5.62 3.39
C ARG A 25 -17.75 -5.75 2.26
N ALA A 26 -16.49 -5.96 2.60
CA ALA A 26 -15.41 -6.01 1.60
C ALA A 26 -15.48 -7.28 0.73
N MET A 27 -15.64 -8.46 1.34
CA MET A 27 -15.58 -9.74 0.63
C MET A 27 -16.90 -10.13 -0.04
N ASP A 28 -18.01 -10.11 0.73
CA ASP A 28 -19.25 -10.71 0.26
C ASP A 28 -20.08 -9.71 -0.55
N ARG A 29 -20.03 -8.42 -0.16
CA ARG A 29 -20.74 -7.34 -0.87
C ARG A 29 -19.85 -6.60 -1.89
N GLY A 30 -18.54 -6.85 -1.93
CA GLY A 30 -17.61 -6.17 -2.83
C GLY A 30 -17.50 -4.66 -2.58
N GLU A 31 -17.83 -4.19 -1.37
CA GLU A 31 -17.73 -2.77 -1.04
C GLU A 31 -16.27 -2.35 -0.80
N ILE A 32 -15.92 -1.12 -1.17
CA ILE A 32 -14.68 -0.49 -0.71
C ILE A 32 -14.91 0.02 0.70
N VAL A 33 -14.08 -0.42 1.64
CA VAL A 33 -14.13 0.01 3.05
C VAL A 33 -12.92 0.90 3.34
N ILE A 34 -13.17 2.10 3.86
CA ILE A 34 -12.11 3.02 4.30
C ILE A 34 -12.16 3.09 5.83
N LEU A 35 -11.10 2.59 6.49
CA LEU A 35 -10.90 2.77 7.92
C LEU A 35 -10.20 4.12 8.12
N LYS A 36 -10.95 5.10 8.62
CA LYS A 36 -10.52 6.49 8.76
C LYS A 36 -9.63 6.66 9.99
N GLN A 37 -8.48 7.35 9.81
CA GLN A 37 -7.56 7.74 10.89
C GLN A 37 -7.02 6.55 11.70
N ALA A 38 -6.84 5.40 11.05
CA ALA A 38 -6.35 4.18 11.68
C ALA A 38 -4.91 4.32 12.22
N PHE A 39 -4.11 5.20 11.62
CA PHE A 39 -2.73 5.48 12.01
C PHE A 39 -2.50 6.96 12.29
N ASP A 40 -1.56 7.21 13.21
CA ASP A 40 -1.05 8.54 13.51
C ASP A 40 -0.29 9.12 12.28
N PRO A 41 -0.64 10.31 11.78
CA PRO A 41 0.05 10.97 10.69
C PRO A 41 1.55 11.19 10.91
N ASP A 42 1.99 11.43 12.16
CA ASP A 42 3.41 11.63 12.47
C ASP A 42 4.21 10.34 12.30
N LEU A 43 3.65 9.18 12.68
CA LEU A 43 4.25 7.88 12.40
C LEU A 43 4.44 7.68 10.89
N LEU A 44 3.42 7.96 10.10
CA LEU A 44 3.45 7.73 8.65
C LEU A 44 4.40 8.68 7.94
N THR A 45 4.47 9.93 8.40
CA THR A 45 5.45 10.91 7.93
C THR A 45 6.88 10.45 8.24
N ALA A 46 7.12 9.91 9.44
CA ALA A 46 8.42 9.36 9.82
C ALA A 46 8.80 8.13 8.98
N VAL A 47 7.85 7.21 8.74
CA VAL A 47 8.03 6.04 7.86
C VAL A 47 8.43 6.50 6.45
N ARG A 48 7.69 7.41 5.85
CA ARG A 48 7.95 7.94 4.51
C ARG A 48 9.33 8.59 4.42
N THR A 49 9.64 9.47 5.37
CA THR A 49 10.91 10.20 5.40
C THR A 49 12.11 9.27 5.55
N ALA A 50 12.04 8.30 6.46
CA ALA A 50 13.11 7.32 6.68
C ALA A 50 13.28 6.38 5.47
N THR A 51 12.18 5.97 4.84
CA THR A 51 12.20 5.14 3.63
C THR A 51 12.84 5.88 2.45
N PHE A 52 12.45 7.14 2.23
CA PHE A 52 13.03 7.95 1.18
C PHE A 52 14.54 8.16 1.41
N ALA A 53 14.94 8.53 2.64
CA ALA A 53 16.34 8.70 2.99
C ALA A 53 17.17 7.42 2.79
N TRP A 54 16.60 6.24 3.13
CA TRP A 54 17.23 4.95 2.86
C TRP A 54 17.45 4.73 1.36
N GLY A 55 16.46 5.04 0.51
CA GLY A 55 16.58 4.91 -0.94
C GLY A 55 17.56 5.90 -1.59
N GLN A 56 17.94 6.99 -0.90
CA GLN A 56 18.96 7.90 -1.42
C GLN A 56 20.39 7.36 -1.24
N VAL A 57 20.61 6.41 -0.33
CA VAL A 57 21.94 5.83 -0.05
C VAL A 57 22.13 4.43 -0.62
N ILE A 58 21.04 3.77 -1.00
CA ILE A 58 21.07 2.46 -1.66
C ILE A 58 20.84 2.68 -3.18
N PRO A 59 21.61 2.06 -4.06
CA PRO A 59 21.35 2.17 -5.49
C PRO A 59 19.98 1.60 -5.87
N ALA A 60 19.21 2.36 -6.65
CA ALA A 60 18.02 1.83 -7.30
C ALA A 60 18.42 0.82 -8.38
N GLY A 61 17.74 -0.30 -8.45
CA GLY A 61 18.06 -1.30 -9.47
C GLY A 61 16.96 -2.33 -9.67
N ASP A 62 16.97 -2.97 -10.84
CA ASP A 62 16.27 -4.23 -11.03
C ASP A 62 17.09 -5.32 -10.33
N VAL A 63 16.41 -6.05 -9.46
CA VAL A 63 17.04 -7.08 -8.63
C VAL A 63 16.62 -8.43 -9.17
N ASP A 64 17.59 -9.26 -9.48
CA ASP A 64 17.37 -10.66 -9.88
C ASP A 64 17.07 -11.55 -8.65
N ASP A 65 17.50 -11.09 -7.46
CA ASP A 65 17.28 -11.77 -6.19
C ASP A 65 16.39 -10.92 -5.26
N PHE A 66 15.17 -11.38 -5.04
CA PHE A 66 14.19 -10.74 -4.15
C PHE A 66 14.35 -11.12 -2.67
N SER A 67 15.45 -11.74 -2.27
CA SER A 67 15.70 -12.13 -0.87
C SER A 67 16.08 -10.94 0.02
N GLY A 68 16.64 -9.88 -0.57
CA GLY A 68 17.10 -8.67 0.12
C GLY A 68 16.11 -7.51 0.10
N ASN A 69 16.47 -6.41 0.80
CA ASN A 69 15.76 -5.14 0.68
C ASN A 69 16.27 -4.39 -0.55
N TYR A 70 15.35 -3.84 -1.34
CA TYR A 70 15.68 -3.10 -2.57
C TYR A 70 14.64 -2.02 -2.85
N HIS A 71 14.98 -1.09 -3.75
CA HIS A 71 14.02 -0.17 -4.32
C HIS A 71 14.24 0.00 -5.83
N ARG A 72 13.17 0.35 -6.56
CA ARG A 72 13.19 0.48 -8.01
C ARG A 72 12.43 1.72 -8.46
N ARG A 73 13.01 2.43 -9.42
CA ARG A 73 12.36 3.50 -10.17
C ARG A 73 11.76 2.90 -11.43
N ARG A 74 10.46 2.69 -11.43
CA ARG A 74 9.76 1.98 -12.51
C ARG A 74 9.04 2.98 -13.41
N ALA A 75 9.38 2.94 -14.71
CA ALA A 75 8.69 3.68 -15.74
C ALA A 75 8.41 2.75 -16.91
N MET A 76 7.15 2.34 -17.07
CA MET A 76 6.71 1.45 -18.13
C MET A 76 5.47 2.01 -18.80
N ILE A 77 5.55 2.32 -20.08
CA ILE A 77 4.45 2.92 -20.84
C ILE A 77 3.62 1.87 -21.56
N SER A 78 4.20 0.75 -21.98
CA SER A 78 3.49 -0.35 -22.66
C SER A 78 4.26 -1.65 -22.62
N ARG A 79 3.64 -2.72 -22.08
CA ARG A 79 4.00 -4.13 -22.35
C ARG A 79 2.71 -4.95 -22.40
N LEU A 80 2.71 -5.98 -23.24
CA LEU A 80 1.53 -6.81 -23.56
C LEU A 80 0.85 -7.50 -22.35
N GLN A 81 1.47 -7.52 -21.17
CA GLN A 81 0.95 -8.24 -20.00
C GLN A 81 1.02 -7.43 -18.68
N GLN A 82 1.41 -6.18 -18.72
CA GLN A 82 1.51 -5.35 -17.51
C GLN A 82 0.86 -4.00 -17.72
N ALA A 83 0.11 -3.55 -16.72
CA ALA A 83 -0.47 -2.22 -16.72
C ALA A 83 0.65 -1.16 -16.79
N PRO A 84 0.49 -0.10 -17.62
CA PRO A 84 1.47 0.98 -17.68
C PRO A 84 1.58 1.67 -16.33
N HIS A 85 2.80 2.09 -15.95
CA HIS A 85 3.03 2.69 -14.65
C HIS A 85 4.28 3.57 -14.61
N ILE A 86 4.24 4.55 -13.69
CA ILE A 86 5.39 5.34 -13.25
C ILE A 86 5.30 5.44 -11.72
N PHE A 87 6.17 4.74 -11.01
CA PHE A 87 6.26 4.80 -9.56
C PHE A 87 7.63 4.35 -9.05
N HIS A 88 7.94 4.71 -7.81
CA HIS A 88 9.10 4.25 -7.08
C HIS A 88 8.65 3.28 -6.00
N ASP A 89 9.03 2.02 -6.07
CA ASP A 89 8.71 1.01 -5.06
C ASP A 89 9.92 0.71 -4.16
N TYR A 90 9.63 0.55 -2.87
CA TYR A 90 10.56 0.20 -1.81
C TYR A 90 10.09 -1.10 -1.18
N ASN A 91 10.92 -2.14 -1.23
CA ASN A 91 10.57 -3.50 -0.84
C ASN A 91 11.49 -3.99 0.28
N PHE A 92 10.91 -4.39 1.40
CA PHE A 92 11.64 -4.84 2.58
C PHE A 92 11.46 -6.34 2.82
N ASN A 93 11.95 -7.16 1.86
CA ASN A 93 11.83 -8.62 1.91
C ASN A 93 12.67 -9.25 3.02
N ALA A 94 13.76 -8.59 3.40
CA ALA A 94 14.59 -8.92 4.54
C ALA A 94 14.49 -7.82 5.61
N LEU A 95 13.31 -7.64 6.19
CA LEU A 95 13.03 -6.54 7.13
C LEU A 95 14.06 -6.43 8.26
N GLY A 96 14.56 -7.57 8.77
CA GLY A 96 15.60 -7.61 9.80
C GLY A 96 16.97 -7.04 9.38
N ALA A 97 17.21 -6.91 8.07
CA ALA A 97 18.42 -6.30 7.52
C ALA A 97 18.26 -4.79 7.23
N ALA A 98 17.09 -4.21 7.46
CA ALA A 98 16.92 -2.76 7.38
C ALA A 98 17.61 -2.05 8.54
N PRO A 99 18.03 -0.77 8.37
CA PRO A 99 18.55 0.02 9.48
C PRO A 99 17.57 0.01 10.67
N ALA A 100 18.06 -0.18 11.91
CA ALA A 100 17.23 -0.44 13.08
C ALA A 100 16.11 0.60 13.29
N ALA A 101 16.39 1.89 13.05
CA ALA A 101 15.38 2.94 13.16
C ALA A 101 14.25 2.79 12.12
N LEU A 102 14.60 2.48 10.86
CA LEU A 102 13.64 2.23 9.79
C LEU A 102 12.85 0.94 10.04
N GLN A 103 13.54 -0.13 10.47
CA GLN A 103 12.89 -1.39 10.84
C GLN A 103 11.83 -1.17 11.93
N GLY A 104 12.16 -0.43 12.98
CA GLY A 104 11.22 -0.11 14.06
C GLY A 104 9.98 0.66 13.57
N LEU A 105 10.16 1.61 12.66
CA LEU A 105 9.04 2.34 12.04
C LEU A 105 8.18 1.43 11.16
N LEU A 106 8.79 0.60 10.33
CA LEU A 106 8.08 -0.35 9.47
C LEU A 106 7.28 -1.37 10.29
N LEU A 107 7.84 -1.91 11.38
CA LEU A 107 7.12 -2.82 12.26
C LEU A 107 5.91 -2.14 12.92
N ARG A 108 6.02 -0.88 13.35
CA ARG A 108 4.89 -0.13 13.91
C ARG A 108 3.75 0.08 12.90
N LEU A 109 4.04 0.12 11.61
CA LEU A 109 3.05 0.21 10.54
C LEU A 109 2.50 -1.17 10.16
N PHE A 110 3.38 -2.14 9.91
CA PHE A 110 2.99 -3.40 9.27
C PHE A 110 2.50 -4.49 10.24
N GLU A 111 2.93 -4.51 11.52
CA GLU A 111 2.39 -5.47 12.50
C GLU A 111 0.89 -5.29 12.76
N PRO A 112 0.36 -4.05 12.95
CA PRO A 112 -1.08 -3.84 13.06
C PRO A 112 -1.84 -4.26 11.79
N LEU A 113 -1.27 -4.02 10.59
CA LEU A 113 -1.87 -4.45 9.33
C LEU A 113 -1.89 -5.97 9.21
N ARG A 114 -0.85 -6.67 9.64
CA ARG A 114 -0.79 -8.13 9.69
C ARG A 114 -1.88 -8.70 10.60
N GLY A 115 -2.07 -8.10 11.77
CA GLY A 115 -3.16 -8.45 12.68
C GLY A 115 -4.54 -8.24 12.04
N LEU A 116 -4.77 -7.08 11.43
CA LEU A 116 -6.01 -6.79 10.73
C LEU A 116 -6.27 -7.77 9.58
N PHE A 117 -5.26 -8.07 8.77
CA PHE A 117 -5.37 -9.02 7.66
C PHE A 117 -5.78 -10.41 8.14
N ARG A 118 -5.08 -10.93 9.17
CA ARG A 118 -5.44 -12.20 9.80
C ARG A 118 -6.88 -12.22 10.30
N ASP A 119 -7.29 -11.16 11.03
CA ASP A 119 -8.62 -11.07 11.62
C ASP A 119 -9.73 -11.03 10.56
N LEU A 120 -9.46 -10.47 9.37
CA LEU A 120 -10.42 -10.38 8.27
C LEU A 120 -10.41 -11.60 7.33
N THR A 121 -9.28 -12.27 7.17
CA THR A 121 -9.13 -13.37 6.18
C THR A 121 -8.97 -14.74 6.81
N GLY A 122 -8.57 -14.83 8.08
CA GLY A 122 -8.15 -16.07 8.74
C GLY A 122 -6.76 -16.56 8.31
N ILE A 123 -6.02 -15.79 7.50
CA ILE A 123 -4.71 -16.19 6.97
C ILE A 123 -3.59 -15.67 7.88
N GLU A 124 -2.81 -16.58 8.42
CA GLU A 124 -1.58 -16.22 9.15
C GLU A 124 -0.44 -15.93 8.17
N THR A 125 0.32 -14.89 8.45
CA THR A 125 1.46 -14.48 7.62
C THR A 125 2.68 -14.11 8.49
N SER A 126 3.86 -14.11 7.88
CA SER A 126 5.13 -13.72 8.49
C SER A 126 5.80 -12.61 7.67
N PHE A 127 6.70 -11.83 8.27
CA PHE A 127 7.60 -10.91 7.54
C PHE A 127 8.93 -11.56 7.11
N VAL A 128 9.07 -12.84 7.37
CA VAL A 128 10.22 -13.63 6.93
C VAL A 128 9.66 -14.73 6.04
N ALA A 129 10.20 -14.90 4.85
CA ALA A 129 9.80 -15.99 3.96
C ALA A 129 10.00 -17.34 4.68
N PRO A 130 8.93 -18.06 5.00
CA PRO A 130 9.03 -19.34 5.69
C PRO A 130 9.46 -20.43 4.70
N ALA A 131 9.89 -21.59 5.23
CA ALA A 131 10.13 -22.77 4.40
C ALA A 131 8.84 -23.26 3.72
N THR A 132 7.68 -23.00 4.34
CA THR A 132 6.35 -23.30 3.82
C THR A 132 5.37 -22.22 4.28
N GLY A 133 4.39 -21.89 3.43
CA GLY A 133 3.32 -20.94 3.75
C GLY A 133 3.56 -19.51 3.30
N ALA A 134 2.61 -18.68 3.63
CA ALA A 134 2.54 -17.29 3.17
C ALA A 134 3.43 -16.33 3.97
N TYR A 135 3.94 -15.32 3.30
CA TYR A 135 4.62 -14.23 3.95
C TYR A 135 4.21 -12.87 3.34
N VAL A 136 4.53 -11.82 4.05
CA VAL A 136 4.31 -10.44 3.61
C VAL A 136 5.65 -9.72 3.59
N HIS A 137 5.96 -9.07 2.50
CA HIS A 137 7.04 -8.10 2.49
C HIS A 137 6.46 -6.69 2.58
N PRO A 138 6.89 -5.90 3.57
CA PRO A 138 6.51 -4.50 3.64
C PRO A 138 6.90 -3.78 2.36
N GLN A 139 5.91 -3.20 1.67
CA GLN A 139 6.13 -2.45 0.45
C GLN A 139 5.57 -1.04 0.59
N LEU A 140 6.39 -0.06 0.23
CA LEU A 140 5.97 1.32 0.09
C LEU A 140 6.08 1.74 -1.37
N ILE A 141 5.13 2.54 -1.83
CA ILE A 141 5.11 3.04 -3.21
C ILE A 141 4.95 4.55 -3.18
N GLN A 142 5.86 5.23 -3.86
CA GLN A 142 5.74 6.65 -4.19
C GLN A 142 5.26 6.79 -5.64
N TYR A 143 4.26 7.60 -5.84
CA TYR A 143 3.85 8.14 -7.13
C TYR A 143 4.34 9.58 -7.20
N PRO A 144 5.49 9.85 -7.87
CA PRO A 144 6.08 11.18 -7.91
C PRO A 144 5.15 12.21 -8.55
N ASN A 145 5.19 13.44 -8.06
CA ASN A 145 4.55 14.56 -8.76
C ASN A 145 5.14 14.72 -10.17
N GLY A 146 4.37 15.25 -11.09
CA GLY A 146 4.73 15.32 -12.51
C GLY A 146 4.34 14.09 -13.32
N GLY A 147 3.46 13.21 -12.78
CA GLY A 147 2.84 12.15 -13.54
C GLY A 147 3.01 10.72 -13.03
N GLY A 148 3.41 10.52 -11.78
CA GLY A 148 3.41 9.19 -11.16
C GLY A 148 2.01 8.56 -11.18
N PHE A 149 1.88 7.31 -11.63
CA PHE A 149 0.60 6.61 -11.78
C PHE A 149 0.77 5.09 -11.82
N PHE A 150 -0.35 4.37 -11.70
CA PHE A 150 -0.43 2.95 -12.00
C PHE A 150 -1.69 2.68 -12.83
N GLY A 151 -1.53 2.12 -14.01
CA GLY A 151 -2.61 1.83 -14.94
C GLY A 151 -3.59 0.80 -14.40
N ARG A 152 -4.75 0.73 -15.04
CA ARG A 152 -5.85 -0.16 -14.66
C ARG A 152 -5.39 -1.62 -14.68
N HIS A 153 -5.61 -2.33 -13.56
CA HIS A 153 -5.25 -3.73 -13.38
C HIS A 153 -6.15 -4.38 -12.30
N TRP A 154 -6.02 -5.69 -12.16
CA TRP A 154 -6.69 -6.50 -11.15
C TRP A 154 -5.75 -7.63 -10.71
N HIS A 155 -6.08 -8.31 -9.64
CA HIS A 155 -5.34 -9.45 -9.12
C HIS A 155 -6.24 -10.67 -9.00
N ASN A 156 -5.65 -11.86 -8.87
CA ASN A 156 -6.41 -13.05 -8.52
C ASN A 156 -6.95 -12.88 -7.08
N LEU A 157 -8.22 -13.23 -6.88
CA LEU A 157 -8.83 -13.17 -5.55
C LEU A 157 -8.10 -14.04 -4.54
N HIS A 158 -7.73 -15.24 -4.94
CA HIS A 158 -6.99 -16.17 -4.09
C HIS A 158 -5.51 -16.20 -4.45
N PRO A 159 -4.63 -16.41 -3.46
CA PRO A 159 -4.94 -16.68 -2.04
C PRO A 159 -5.19 -15.42 -1.19
N GLN A 160 -4.85 -14.22 -1.63
CA GLN A 160 -4.83 -13.00 -0.79
C GLN A 160 -6.20 -12.56 -0.27
N GLN A 161 -7.27 -12.71 -1.03
CA GLN A 161 -8.65 -12.34 -0.74
C GLN A 161 -8.91 -10.83 -0.64
N LEU A 162 -8.17 -10.11 0.20
CA LEU A 162 -8.34 -8.68 0.44
C LEU A 162 -7.08 -7.89 0.11
N GLY A 163 -7.25 -6.74 -0.54
CA GLY A 163 -6.20 -5.75 -0.72
C GLY A 163 -6.23 -4.70 0.39
N PHE A 164 -5.04 -4.18 0.74
CA PHE A 164 -4.86 -3.13 1.74
C PHE A 164 -3.93 -2.05 1.21
N ILE A 165 -4.39 -0.80 1.29
CA ILE A 165 -3.56 0.38 1.05
C ILE A 165 -3.67 1.31 2.25
N VAL A 166 -2.53 1.70 2.82
CA VAL A 166 -2.44 2.78 3.81
C VAL A 166 -1.96 4.04 3.12
N SER A 167 -2.68 5.15 3.29
CA SER A 167 -2.26 6.45 2.78
C SER A 167 -1.17 7.05 3.68
N LEU A 168 0.02 7.31 3.12
CA LEU A 168 1.18 7.89 3.81
C LEU A 168 1.40 9.36 3.46
N SER A 169 0.58 9.95 2.63
CA SER A 169 0.69 11.34 2.19
C SER A 169 -0.65 12.05 2.28
N LYS A 170 -0.59 13.36 2.49
CA LYS A 170 -1.76 14.21 2.65
C LYS A 170 -2.05 14.95 1.36
N ARG A 171 -3.29 14.81 0.85
CA ARG A 171 -3.75 15.61 -0.27
C ARG A 171 -3.83 17.08 0.12
N GLY A 172 -3.44 17.96 -0.82
CA GLY A 172 -3.34 19.40 -0.59
C GLY A 172 -2.01 19.86 0.02
N LEU A 173 -1.21 18.93 0.57
CA LEU A 173 0.11 19.21 1.13
C LEU A 173 1.22 18.52 0.30
N ASP A 174 1.19 17.20 0.22
CA ASP A 174 2.21 16.39 -0.46
C ASP A 174 1.94 16.24 -1.96
N TYR A 175 0.66 16.22 -2.34
CA TYR A 175 0.16 16.20 -3.71
C TYR A 175 -1.24 16.83 -3.77
N ARG A 176 -1.68 17.28 -4.94
CA ARG A 176 -3.00 17.92 -5.13
C ARG A 176 -3.95 17.08 -5.96
N ASN A 177 -3.44 16.46 -7.01
CA ASN A 177 -4.19 15.62 -7.93
C ASN A 177 -3.63 14.20 -7.92
N GLY A 178 -4.45 13.24 -8.30
CA GLY A 178 -4.16 11.83 -8.23
C GLY A 178 -4.95 11.16 -7.11
N GLY A 179 -5.17 9.87 -7.23
CA GLY A 179 -5.94 9.07 -6.27
C GLY A 179 -6.05 7.63 -6.71
N THR A 180 -6.47 6.76 -5.80
CA THR A 180 -6.86 5.39 -6.15
C THR A 180 -8.28 5.38 -6.66
N CYS A 181 -8.48 4.73 -7.79
CA CYS A 181 -9.80 4.49 -8.38
C CYS A 181 -10.10 3.01 -8.42
N PHE A 182 -11.36 2.66 -8.29
CA PHE A 182 -11.90 1.30 -8.44
C PHE A 182 -13.01 1.30 -9.48
N GLU A 183 -13.21 0.15 -10.13
CA GLU A 183 -14.40 -0.10 -10.94
C GLU A 183 -15.18 -1.26 -10.32
N ILE A 184 -16.45 -0.98 -9.97
CA ILE A 184 -17.38 -1.95 -9.38
C ILE A 184 -18.69 -1.85 -10.15
N ASP A 185 -19.13 -2.96 -10.74
CA ASP A 185 -20.39 -3.05 -11.52
C ASP A 185 -20.51 -2.00 -12.64
N GLY A 186 -19.37 -1.57 -13.21
CA GLY A 186 -19.30 -0.56 -14.25
C GLY A 186 -19.22 0.89 -13.76
N ASP A 187 -19.37 1.11 -12.47
CA ASP A 187 -19.21 2.43 -11.84
C ASP A 187 -17.76 2.66 -11.40
N VAL A 188 -17.25 3.87 -11.67
CA VAL A 188 -15.93 4.31 -11.22
C VAL A 188 -16.06 5.01 -9.88
N ILE A 189 -15.35 4.49 -8.87
CA ILE A 189 -15.23 5.08 -7.54
C ILE A 189 -13.84 5.70 -7.43
N ASP A 190 -13.75 7.03 -7.41
CA ASP A 190 -12.50 7.77 -7.16
C ASP A 190 -12.38 8.08 -5.66
N LEU A 191 -11.29 7.63 -5.05
CA LEU A 191 -11.00 7.88 -3.64
C LEU A 191 -10.15 9.13 -3.39
N GLY A 192 -9.82 9.90 -4.42
CA GLY A 192 -8.89 11.02 -4.32
C GLY A 192 -9.25 12.05 -3.25
N ASP A 193 -10.55 12.36 -3.04
CA ASP A 193 -11.03 13.29 -2.01
C ASP A 193 -11.45 12.61 -0.70
N ARG A 194 -11.39 11.29 -0.65
CA ARG A 194 -11.93 10.49 0.46
C ARG A 194 -10.86 9.82 1.31
N GLN A 195 -9.66 9.66 0.76
CA GLN A 195 -8.50 9.15 1.50
C GLN A 195 -7.65 10.31 2.01
N ASP A 196 -7.25 10.23 3.28
CA ASP A 196 -6.26 11.13 3.88
C ASP A 196 -5.13 10.28 4.50
N ILE A 197 -4.05 10.95 4.92
CA ILE A 197 -2.96 10.29 5.65
C ILE A 197 -3.51 9.60 6.91
N GLY A 198 -3.13 8.35 7.11
CA GLY A 198 -3.62 7.51 8.21
C GLY A 198 -4.78 6.59 7.87
N ASP A 199 -5.44 6.79 6.75
CA ASP A 199 -6.55 5.94 6.32
C ASP A 199 -6.06 4.61 5.73
N ILE A 200 -6.81 3.54 6.00
CA ILE A 200 -6.63 2.23 5.37
C ILE A 200 -7.79 1.98 4.42
N THR A 201 -7.50 1.71 3.17
CA THR A 201 -8.51 1.18 2.23
C THR A 201 -8.41 -0.32 2.17
N VAL A 202 -9.55 -0.99 2.33
CA VAL A 202 -9.73 -2.44 2.25
C VAL A 202 -10.73 -2.75 1.13
N TRP A 203 -10.39 -3.69 0.25
CA TRP A 203 -11.26 -4.08 -0.86
C TRP A 203 -11.07 -5.55 -1.23
N ARG A 204 -12.05 -6.12 -1.92
CA ARG A 204 -11.91 -7.47 -2.52
C ARG A 204 -10.84 -7.44 -3.60
N TYR A 205 -9.86 -8.32 -3.51
CA TYR A 205 -8.59 -8.19 -4.23
C TYR A 205 -8.70 -8.29 -5.75
N ASP A 206 -9.77 -8.88 -6.26
CA ASP A 206 -10.05 -9.00 -7.69
C ASP A 206 -10.77 -7.79 -8.32
N HIS A 207 -11.08 -6.74 -7.54
CA HIS A 207 -11.61 -5.51 -8.09
C HIS A 207 -10.60 -4.84 -9.02
N GLN A 208 -11.08 -4.38 -10.18
CA GLN A 208 -10.27 -3.59 -11.07
C GLN A 208 -9.97 -2.23 -10.43
N HIS A 209 -8.68 -1.86 -10.39
CA HIS A 209 -8.26 -0.62 -9.78
C HIS A 209 -7.05 0.00 -10.49
N TRP A 210 -6.80 1.27 -10.21
CA TRP A 210 -5.66 2.03 -10.74
C TRP A 210 -5.36 3.24 -9.87
N VAL A 211 -4.23 3.87 -10.13
CA VAL A 211 -3.85 5.15 -9.53
C VAL A 211 -3.74 6.18 -10.63
N THR A 212 -4.52 7.26 -10.52
CA THR A 212 -4.47 8.38 -11.47
C THR A 212 -3.20 9.20 -11.32
N GLN A 213 -2.81 9.94 -12.35
CA GLN A 213 -1.57 10.68 -12.41
C GLN A 213 -1.45 11.72 -11.29
N SER A 214 -0.34 11.68 -10.56
CA SER A 214 -0.02 12.64 -9.50
C SER A 214 0.52 13.94 -10.11
N ASP A 215 -0.19 15.05 -9.86
CA ASP A 215 0.21 16.43 -10.21
C ASP A 215 0.92 16.59 -11.56
N LEU A 216 0.26 16.18 -12.63
CA LEU A 216 0.83 16.12 -13.99
C LEU A 216 1.48 17.43 -14.48
N LYS A 217 1.10 18.58 -13.94
CA LYS A 217 1.65 19.89 -14.30
C LYS A 217 2.95 20.25 -13.57
N GLU A 218 3.31 19.48 -12.54
CA GLU A 218 4.56 19.67 -11.83
C GLU A 218 5.74 19.07 -12.61
N LYS A 219 6.95 19.51 -12.26
CA LYS A 219 8.16 18.90 -12.84
C LYS A 219 8.38 17.53 -12.23
N PHE A 220 8.46 16.52 -13.09
CA PHE A 220 8.81 15.17 -12.67
C PHE A 220 10.28 15.09 -12.20
N ASP A 221 10.49 14.48 -11.04
CA ASP A 221 11.83 14.28 -10.47
C ASP A 221 11.83 13.08 -9.52
N TRP A 222 12.70 12.10 -9.75
CA TRP A 222 12.85 10.92 -8.91
C TRP A 222 13.51 11.21 -7.55
N ASP A 223 14.26 12.30 -7.44
CA ASP A 223 15.04 12.63 -6.25
C ASP A 223 14.28 13.55 -5.28
N ARG A 224 12.98 13.75 -5.51
CA ARG A 224 12.07 14.48 -4.62
C ARG A 224 11.22 13.51 -3.79
N ALA A 225 11.03 13.85 -2.50
CA ALA A 225 10.21 13.06 -1.58
C ALA A 225 8.71 13.35 -1.69
N ASP A 226 8.31 14.40 -2.44
CA ASP A 226 6.91 14.76 -2.64
C ASP A 226 6.17 13.79 -3.57
N GLY A 227 4.86 13.95 -3.64
CA GLY A 227 3.99 13.06 -4.37
C GLY A 227 3.11 12.20 -3.46
N ARG A 228 2.34 11.33 -4.08
CA ARG A 228 1.46 10.43 -3.36
C ARG A 228 2.23 9.20 -2.89
N TRP A 229 2.16 8.93 -1.59
CA TRP A 229 2.79 7.75 -0.97
C TRP A 229 1.75 6.83 -0.37
N VAL A 230 1.96 5.53 -0.54
CA VAL A 230 1.15 4.49 0.08
C VAL A 230 2.04 3.36 0.62
N ALA A 231 1.55 2.67 1.65
CA ALA A 231 2.03 1.33 1.99
C ALA A 231 1.02 0.30 1.51
N THR A 232 1.52 -0.79 0.92
CA THR A 232 0.71 -1.92 0.49
C THR A 232 1.05 -3.14 1.33
N TYR A 233 0.01 -3.94 1.63
CA TYR A 233 0.19 -5.23 2.26
C TYR A 233 0.36 -6.28 1.17
N ALA A 234 1.60 -6.45 0.72
CA ALA A 234 1.93 -7.37 -0.36
C ALA A 234 2.07 -8.81 0.18
N TYR A 235 0.98 -9.56 0.05
CA TYR A 235 0.93 -10.97 0.40
C TYR A 235 1.58 -11.82 -0.70
N PHE A 236 2.35 -12.80 -0.31
CA PHE A 236 2.96 -13.75 -1.21
C PHE A 236 2.89 -15.16 -0.63
N ASP A 237 2.38 -16.09 -1.42
CA ASP A 237 2.39 -17.52 -1.10
C ASP A 237 3.11 -18.27 -2.24
N PRO A 238 4.36 -18.68 -2.03
CA PRO A 238 5.13 -19.37 -3.06
C PRO A 238 4.64 -20.81 -3.31
N PHE A 239 3.70 -21.30 -2.52
CA PHE A 239 3.18 -22.67 -2.56
C PHE A 239 1.70 -22.75 -2.96
N ALA A 240 1.04 -21.60 -3.23
CA ALA A 240 -0.36 -21.53 -3.67
C ALA A 240 -0.52 -21.67 -5.19
#